data_16431c57c991726f397c3959415b814b
#
_entry.id   16431c57c991726f397c3959415b814b
#
_cell.length_a   1.000
_cell.length_b   1.000
_cell.length_c   1.000
_cell.angle_alpha   90.00
_cell.angle_beta   90.00
_cell.angle_gamma   90.00
#
_symmetry.space_group_name_H-M   'P 1'
#
loop_
_entity.id
_entity.type
_entity.pdbx_description
1 polymer ?
#
loop_
_entity_poly.entity_id
_entity_poly.type
_entity_poly.pdbx_seq_one_letter_code
_entity_poly.pdbx_strand_id
1 'polypeptide(L)'
;MPELPEVEITARRLGAAVGGVAVESALAPGINVLRTFDPPLQALEGRTLSGVARRGKHLVVETDGGPSILLHLMSAGRLQLFDKRAGPRDRTSRLLLRLADGRELRLREFGTKQAAWAKVLAPEAVDADEAIATLGPEAWPDPPPFEELLAEPRPLHSLLRDQRTIAGIGRSWVDEILWTAQLSPFKRADDLLPLEGQRLREATIERLGAAIEHYEEVVRLPIPDKLPMPLLVHRHEGQPCPRCGTTLEAVHYEDYVMSYCPADQTEGRILKDRRLSRLLK
;
A
#
# COMPACT_ATOMS: atom_id res chain seq x y z
N MET A 1 6.78 -2.69 1.90
CA MET A 1 6.15 -1.52 1.26
C MET A 1 4.75 -1.43 1.80
N PRO A 2 4.29 -0.28 2.29
CA PRO A 2 2.88 -0.13 2.67
C PRO A 2 1.97 -0.44 1.48
N GLU A 3 0.92 -1.21 1.72
CA GLU A 3 -0.10 -1.59 0.76
C GLU A 3 -1.43 -0.96 1.19
N LEU A 4 -2.55 -1.30 0.55
CA LEU A 4 -3.84 -0.64 0.81
C LEU A 4 -4.19 -0.52 2.30
N PRO A 5 -4.19 -1.58 3.13
CA PRO A 5 -4.60 -1.45 4.53
C PRO A 5 -3.70 -0.52 5.34
N GLU A 6 -2.38 -0.58 5.12
CA GLU A 6 -1.41 0.28 5.82
C GLU A 6 -1.54 1.76 5.39
N VAL A 7 -1.82 2.00 4.11
CA VAL A 7 -2.03 3.37 3.60
C VAL A 7 -3.38 3.91 4.05
N GLU A 8 -4.41 3.07 4.09
CA GLU A 8 -5.76 3.44 4.56
C GLU A 8 -5.74 3.87 6.03
N ILE A 9 -5.16 3.06 6.92
CA ILE A 9 -5.09 3.45 8.34
C ILE A 9 -4.25 4.71 8.56
N THR A 10 -3.19 4.88 7.75
CA THR A 10 -2.37 6.09 7.78
C THR A 10 -3.22 7.31 7.40
N ALA A 11 -3.99 7.22 6.32
CA ALA A 11 -4.89 8.30 5.87
C ALA A 11 -5.91 8.66 6.94
N ARG A 12 -6.60 7.67 7.51
CA ARG A 12 -7.62 7.88 8.55
C ARG A 12 -7.07 8.55 9.80
N ARG A 13 -5.97 8.00 10.35
CA ARG A 13 -5.37 8.54 11.59
C ARG A 13 -4.83 9.95 11.41
N LEU A 14 -4.15 10.21 10.30
CA LEU A 14 -3.62 11.53 10.02
C LEU A 14 -4.73 12.51 9.64
N GLY A 15 -5.67 12.12 8.78
CA GLY A 15 -6.80 12.97 8.37
C GLY A 15 -7.59 13.48 9.58
N ALA A 16 -7.94 12.56 10.51
CA ALA A 16 -8.63 12.92 11.76
C ALA A 16 -7.81 13.85 12.66
N ALA A 17 -6.47 13.75 12.62
CA ALA A 17 -5.62 14.53 13.51
C ALA A 17 -5.23 15.90 12.96
N VAL A 18 -5.14 16.07 11.63
CA VAL A 18 -4.67 17.32 11.02
C VAL A 18 -5.79 18.16 10.38
N GLY A 19 -6.99 17.58 10.21
CA GLY A 19 -8.15 18.29 9.66
C GLY A 19 -8.45 19.57 10.45
N GLY A 20 -8.62 20.70 9.74
CA GLY A 20 -8.86 22.00 10.33
C GLY A 20 -7.61 22.75 10.81
N VAL A 21 -6.40 22.19 10.67
CA VAL A 21 -5.16 22.82 11.13
C VAL A 21 -4.44 23.50 9.96
N ALA A 22 -4.01 24.74 10.15
CA ALA A 22 -3.28 25.49 9.14
C ALA A 22 -1.81 25.06 9.04
N VAL A 23 -1.26 25.11 7.83
CA VAL A 23 0.17 24.90 7.55
C VAL A 23 0.92 26.21 7.84
N GLU A 24 1.83 26.19 8.79
CA GLU A 24 2.70 27.33 9.12
C GLU A 24 3.84 27.47 8.12
N SER A 25 4.51 26.36 7.81
CA SER A 25 5.58 26.31 6.81
C SER A 25 5.76 24.91 6.22
N ALA A 26 6.28 24.87 4.98
CA ALA A 26 6.49 23.63 4.24
C ALA A 26 7.92 23.55 3.74
N LEU A 27 8.62 22.44 4.04
CA LEU A 27 10.03 22.25 3.76
C LEU A 27 10.27 20.88 3.14
N ALA A 28 11.17 20.78 2.18
CA ALA A 28 11.60 19.52 1.56
C ALA A 28 13.13 19.34 1.67
N PRO A 29 13.64 18.91 2.85
CA PRO A 29 15.08 18.68 3.02
C PRO A 29 15.61 17.52 2.16
N GLY A 30 14.74 16.65 1.69
CA GLY A 30 15.09 15.56 0.77
C GLY A 30 15.23 16.04 -0.67
N ILE A 31 16.44 16.03 -1.23
CA ILE A 31 16.75 16.56 -2.57
C ILE A 31 15.84 15.99 -3.67
N ASN A 32 15.47 14.69 -3.59
CA ASN A 32 14.73 13.99 -4.65
C ASN A 32 13.27 13.67 -4.26
N VAL A 33 12.75 14.26 -3.19
CA VAL A 33 11.40 13.94 -2.72
C VAL A 33 10.31 14.59 -3.56
N LEU A 34 10.50 15.87 -3.94
CA LEU A 34 9.56 16.61 -4.78
C LEU A 34 9.77 16.28 -6.26
N ARG A 35 8.68 16.00 -6.96
CA ARG A 35 8.65 15.73 -8.40
C ARG A 35 7.95 16.81 -9.21
N THR A 36 7.34 17.79 -8.53
CA THR A 36 6.72 18.97 -9.15
C THR A 36 7.25 20.23 -8.48
N PHE A 37 7.26 21.35 -9.22
CA PHE A 37 7.74 22.64 -8.75
C PHE A 37 6.72 23.76 -8.98
N ASP A 38 5.65 23.46 -9.69
CA ASP A 38 4.51 24.33 -9.92
C ASP A 38 3.23 23.52 -9.75
N PRO A 39 2.39 23.82 -8.75
CA PRO A 39 2.60 24.83 -7.69
C PRO A 39 3.82 24.52 -6.80
N PRO A 40 4.52 25.56 -6.27
CA PRO A 40 5.62 25.35 -5.34
C PRO A 40 5.12 24.81 -4.00
N LEU A 41 5.99 24.10 -3.25
CA LEU A 41 5.63 23.55 -1.94
C LEU A 41 5.11 24.61 -0.96
N GLN A 42 5.67 25.82 -1.03
CA GLN A 42 5.29 26.98 -0.21
C GLN A 42 3.85 27.48 -0.46
N ALA A 43 3.23 27.08 -1.58
CA ALA A 43 1.82 27.40 -1.82
C ALA A 43 0.85 26.76 -0.82
N LEU A 44 1.34 25.81 -0.01
CA LEU A 44 0.62 25.22 1.11
C LEU A 44 0.64 26.11 2.36
N GLU A 45 1.57 27.03 2.51
CA GLU A 45 1.71 27.88 3.68
C GLU A 45 0.50 28.81 3.83
N GLY A 46 -0.04 28.87 5.04
CA GLY A 46 -1.28 29.58 5.35
C GLY A 46 -2.57 28.83 4.95
N ARG A 47 -2.48 27.68 4.24
CA ARG A 47 -3.65 26.85 3.92
C ARG A 47 -4.04 25.96 5.10
N THR A 48 -5.33 25.72 5.24
CA THR A 48 -5.87 24.79 6.24
C THR A 48 -5.91 23.38 5.61
N LEU A 49 -5.40 22.39 6.32
CA LEU A 49 -5.53 20.99 5.90
C LEU A 49 -6.99 20.55 6.07
N SER A 50 -7.60 20.02 5.01
CA SER A 50 -8.96 19.46 5.08
C SER A 50 -8.94 17.98 5.47
N GLY A 51 -7.85 17.27 5.17
CA GLY A 51 -7.72 15.87 5.52
C GLY A 51 -6.56 15.16 4.83
N VAL A 52 -6.56 13.84 4.96
CA VAL A 52 -5.65 12.96 4.23
C VAL A 52 -6.50 11.82 3.64
N ALA A 53 -6.50 11.71 2.34
CA ALA A 53 -7.20 10.67 1.58
C ALA A 53 -6.23 9.62 1.03
N ARG A 54 -6.78 8.49 0.55
CA ARG A 54 -6.04 7.42 -0.13
C ARG A 54 -6.53 7.24 -1.57
N ARG A 55 -5.59 6.93 -2.47
CA ARG A 55 -5.84 6.45 -3.83
C ARG A 55 -4.88 5.29 -4.09
N GLY A 56 -5.36 4.05 -4.18
CA GLY A 56 -4.50 2.86 -4.28
C GLY A 56 -3.50 2.79 -3.11
N LYS A 57 -2.21 2.89 -3.40
CA LYS A 57 -1.12 2.96 -2.42
C LYS A 57 -0.58 4.37 -2.20
N HIS A 58 -1.29 5.39 -2.69
CA HIS A 58 -0.93 6.79 -2.55
C HIS A 58 -1.72 7.45 -1.42
N LEU A 59 -1.11 8.45 -0.81
CA LEU A 59 -1.76 9.39 0.11
C LEU A 59 -1.94 10.73 -0.58
N VAL A 60 -3.04 11.39 -0.30
CA VAL A 60 -3.31 12.76 -0.74
C VAL A 60 -3.54 13.59 0.51
N VAL A 61 -2.63 14.50 0.83
CA VAL A 61 -2.83 15.51 1.89
C VAL A 61 -3.54 16.68 1.23
N GLU A 62 -4.77 16.91 1.64
CA GLU A 62 -5.68 17.87 1.03
C GLU A 62 -5.72 19.18 1.82
N THR A 63 -5.87 20.30 1.13
CA THR A 63 -6.07 21.62 1.73
C THR A 63 -7.40 22.23 1.33
N ASP A 64 -7.91 23.14 2.14
CA ASP A 64 -9.16 23.87 1.88
C ASP A 64 -8.91 24.95 0.79
N GLY A 65 -9.42 24.65 -0.42
CA GLY A 65 -9.33 25.56 -1.58
C GLY A 65 -7.91 25.85 -2.10
N GLY A 66 -6.94 25.01 -1.73
CA GLY A 66 -5.54 25.15 -2.15
C GLY A 66 -4.96 23.88 -2.79
N PRO A 67 -3.65 23.87 -3.11
CA PRO A 67 -3.00 22.69 -3.68
C PRO A 67 -2.98 21.53 -2.68
N SER A 68 -2.98 20.31 -3.22
CA SER A 68 -2.84 19.06 -2.47
C SER A 68 -1.44 18.49 -2.64
N ILE A 69 -1.03 17.61 -1.70
CA ILE A 69 0.20 16.83 -1.84
C ILE A 69 -0.16 15.38 -2.14
N LEU A 70 0.16 14.91 -3.33
CA LEU A 70 0.13 13.49 -3.69
C LEU A 70 1.45 12.85 -3.26
N LEU A 71 1.39 11.77 -2.47
CA LEU A 71 2.53 11.09 -1.88
C LEU A 71 2.53 9.60 -2.21
N HIS A 72 3.71 9.03 -2.44
CA HIS A 72 3.89 7.58 -2.45
C HIS A 72 5.04 7.18 -1.50
N LEU A 73 4.73 6.30 -0.56
CA LEU A 73 5.64 5.92 0.52
C LEU A 73 6.76 4.96 0.06
N MET A 74 6.62 4.34 -1.10
CA MET A 74 7.53 3.31 -1.58
C MET A 74 7.78 2.22 -0.53
N SER A 75 9.00 1.70 -0.41
CA SER A 75 9.31 0.61 0.53
C SER A 75 9.57 1.10 1.96
N ALA A 76 10.22 2.23 2.10
CA ALA A 76 10.79 2.70 3.36
C ALA A 76 10.16 4.01 3.88
N GLY A 77 9.31 4.66 3.08
CA GLY A 77 8.65 5.90 3.48
C GLY A 77 7.57 5.69 4.53
N ARG A 78 7.42 6.68 5.40
CA ARG A 78 6.35 6.78 6.42
C ARG A 78 5.89 8.21 6.51
N LEU A 79 4.57 8.41 6.51
CA LEU A 79 3.98 9.70 6.83
C LEU A 79 3.51 9.67 8.29
N GLN A 80 4.04 10.56 9.12
CA GLN A 80 3.86 10.53 10.58
C GLN A 80 3.66 11.93 11.13
N LEU A 81 2.83 12.05 12.17
CA LEU A 81 2.58 13.30 12.89
C LEU A 81 3.33 13.29 14.22
N PHE A 82 4.04 14.37 14.53
CA PHE A 82 4.83 14.55 15.74
C PHE A 82 4.44 15.83 16.46
N ASP A 83 4.48 15.79 17.80
CA ASP A 83 4.19 16.94 18.68
C ASP A 83 5.33 17.95 18.70
N LYS A 84 6.52 17.59 18.21
CA LYS A 84 7.70 18.44 18.20
C LYS A 84 8.33 18.49 16.81
N ARG A 85 8.88 19.64 16.46
CA ARG A 85 9.62 19.84 15.20
C ARG A 85 10.87 18.98 15.14
N ALA A 86 11.22 18.54 13.91
CA ALA A 86 12.47 17.82 13.65
C ALA A 86 13.67 18.68 14.06
N GLY A 87 14.61 18.04 14.74
CA GLY A 87 15.87 18.71 15.09
C GLY A 87 16.82 18.81 13.88
N PRO A 88 17.86 19.66 13.98
CA PRO A 88 18.83 19.88 12.89
C PRO A 88 19.61 18.62 12.47
N ARG A 89 19.61 17.57 13.31
CA ARG A 89 20.29 16.31 13.07
C ARG A 89 19.39 15.24 12.46
N ASP A 90 18.08 15.50 12.28
CA ASP A 90 17.18 14.53 11.65
C ASP A 90 17.49 14.41 10.15
N ARG A 91 18.01 13.25 9.78
CA ARG A 91 18.34 12.91 8.39
C ARG A 91 17.30 12.01 7.73
N THR A 92 16.27 11.62 8.48
CA THR A 92 15.19 10.74 7.99
C THR A 92 14.06 11.52 7.35
N SER A 93 13.83 12.76 7.75
CA SER A 93 12.79 13.63 7.22
C SER A 93 13.09 14.08 5.79
N ARG A 94 12.17 13.78 4.89
CA ARG A 94 12.24 14.08 3.46
C ARG A 94 11.37 15.28 3.08
N LEU A 95 10.19 15.39 3.71
CA LEU A 95 9.25 16.50 3.57
C LEU A 95 8.64 16.78 4.93
N LEU A 96 8.49 18.04 5.27
CA LEU A 96 7.99 18.54 6.56
C LEU A 96 6.88 19.56 6.30
N LEU A 97 5.72 19.36 6.93
CA LEU A 97 4.70 20.39 7.07
C LEU A 97 4.63 20.76 8.56
N ARG A 98 5.05 21.95 8.89
CA ARG A 98 4.87 22.52 10.23
C ARG A 98 3.48 23.07 10.35
N LEU A 99 2.80 22.70 11.40
CA LEU A 99 1.41 23.07 11.63
C LEU A 99 1.33 24.23 12.64
N ALA A 100 0.30 25.07 12.49
CA ALA A 100 0.10 26.25 13.34
C ALA A 100 -0.16 25.90 14.83
N ASP A 101 -0.56 24.65 15.11
CA ASP A 101 -0.72 24.13 16.47
C ASP A 101 0.58 23.61 17.10
N GLY A 102 1.72 23.78 16.42
CA GLY A 102 3.05 23.38 16.89
C GLY A 102 3.48 21.97 16.50
N ARG A 103 2.57 21.14 15.98
CA ARG A 103 2.87 19.78 15.48
C ARG A 103 3.56 19.83 14.10
N GLU A 104 4.10 18.70 13.68
CA GLU A 104 4.77 18.58 12.39
C GLU A 104 4.43 17.25 11.72
N LEU A 105 3.85 17.31 10.51
CA LEU A 105 3.63 16.15 9.64
C LEU A 105 4.89 15.91 8.82
N ARG A 106 5.44 14.68 8.89
CA ARG A 106 6.73 14.31 8.28
C ARG A 106 6.57 13.13 7.35
N LEU A 107 7.01 13.30 6.12
CA LEU A 107 7.41 12.16 5.29
C LEU A 107 8.83 11.78 5.67
N ARG A 108 8.98 10.65 6.33
CA ARG A 108 10.28 10.09 6.73
C ARG A 108 10.62 8.88 5.86
N GLU A 109 11.90 8.65 5.65
CA GLU A 109 12.36 7.49 4.89
C GLU A 109 13.59 6.88 5.55
N PHE A 110 13.56 5.54 5.70
CA PHE A 110 14.58 4.76 6.36
C PHE A 110 15.37 3.93 5.35
N GLY A 111 16.67 3.74 5.63
CA GLY A 111 17.55 2.94 4.78
C GLY A 111 18.29 3.74 3.71
N THR A 112 19.05 3.03 2.88
CA THR A 112 19.96 3.62 1.88
C THR A 112 19.28 3.98 0.56
N LYS A 113 18.20 3.27 0.20
CA LYS A 113 17.41 3.55 -1.01
C LYS A 113 16.28 4.50 -0.67
N GLN A 114 16.46 5.77 -1.03
CA GLN A 114 15.47 6.82 -0.82
C GLN A 114 14.66 6.98 -2.11
N ALA A 115 13.42 6.48 -2.10
CA ALA A 115 12.55 6.41 -3.26
C ALA A 115 11.15 7.00 -3.03
N ALA A 116 10.78 7.32 -1.78
CA ALA A 116 9.52 8.00 -1.45
C ALA A 116 9.49 9.36 -2.16
N TRP A 117 8.32 9.72 -2.66
CA TRP A 117 8.15 10.94 -3.44
C TRP A 117 6.86 11.68 -3.12
N ALA A 118 6.83 12.96 -3.46
CA ALA A 118 5.70 13.85 -3.34
C ALA A 118 5.56 14.73 -4.59
N LYS A 119 4.32 15.06 -4.93
CA LYS A 119 3.94 16.06 -5.92
C LYS A 119 3.02 17.07 -5.27
N VAL A 120 3.24 18.35 -5.50
CA VAL A 120 2.27 19.40 -5.18
C VAL A 120 1.44 19.63 -6.43
N LEU A 121 0.13 19.51 -6.32
CA LEU A 121 -0.80 19.55 -7.44
C LEU A 121 -1.99 20.46 -7.11
N ALA A 122 -2.53 21.15 -8.11
CA ALA A 122 -3.85 21.76 -7.98
C ALA A 122 -4.90 20.64 -7.67
N PRO A 123 -5.96 20.93 -6.91
CA PRO A 123 -6.92 19.89 -6.50
C PRO A 123 -7.49 19.09 -7.68
N GLU A 124 -7.85 19.77 -8.76
CA GLU A 124 -8.39 19.20 -9.99
C GLU A 124 -7.37 18.36 -10.79
N ALA A 125 -6.08 18.55 -10.53
CA ALA A 125 -5.01 17.82 -11.20
C ALA A 125 -4.64 16.49 -10.51
N VAL A 126 -5.14 16.25 -9.29
CA VAL A 126 -4.78 15.03 -8.53
C VAL A 126 -5.26 13.77 -9.24
N ASP A 127 -6.52 13.69 -9.63
CA ASP A 127 -7.07 12.50 -10.29
C ASP A 127 -6.60 12.37 -11.74
N ALA A 128 -6.15 13.48 -12.36
CA ALA A 128 -5.56 13.50 -13.71
C ALA A 128 -4.05 13.16 -13.71
N ASP A 129 -3.38 13.15 -12.56
CA ASP A 129 -1.97 12.78 -12.48
C ASP A 129 -1.75 11.34 -12.91
N GLU A 130 -0.73 11.07 -13.72
CA GLU A 130 -0.43 9.75 -14.28
C GLU A 130 -0.38 8.65 -13.20
N ALA A 131 0.13 8.95 -12.00
CA ALA A 131 0.22 7.99 -10.91
C ALA A 131 -1.15 7.57 -10.37
N ILE A 132 -2.20 8.37 -10.58
CA ILE A 132 -3.59 8.09 -10.18
C ILE A 132 -4.42 7.66 -11.39
N ALA A 133 -4.36 8.41 -12.49
CA ALA A 133 -5.16 8.17 -13.70
C ALA A 133 -4.94 6.78 -14.32
N THR A 134 -3.77 6.16 -14.08
CA THR A 134 -3.46 4.81 -14.58
C THR A 134 -3.85 3.69 -13.63
N LEU A 135 -4.36 4.00 -12.42
CA LEU A 135 -4.80 2.97 -11.48
C LEU A 135 -6.06 2.28 -11.99
N GLY A 136 -6.10 0.97 -11.81
CA GLY A 136 -7.34 0.21 -11.90
C GLY A 136 -8.29 0.55 -10.75
N PRO A 137 -9.48 -0.09 -10.70
CA PRO A 137 -10.43 0.10 -9.62
C PRO A 137 -9.81 -0.26 -8.26
N GLU A 138 -10.33 0.36 -7.20
CA GLU A 138 -9.91 0.07 -5.82
C GLU A 138 -10.23 -1.37 -5.43
N ALA A 139 -9.26 -2.03 -4.78
CA ALA A 139 -9.45 -3.40 -4.29
C ALA A 139 -10.37 -3.49 -3.06
N TRP A 140 -10.71 -2.36 -2.45
CA TRP A 140 -11.54 -2.25 -1.26
C TRP A 140 -12.16 -0.84 -1.18
N PRO A 141 -13.40 -0.66 -0.68
CA PRO A 141 -14.26 -1.67 -0.02
C PRO A 141 -15.11 -2.51 -0.98
N ASP A 142 -15.34 -2.08 -2.20
CA ASP A 142 -16.26 -2.68 -3.16
C ASP A 142 -15.63 -2.77 -4.56
N PRO A 143 -14.70 -3.72 -4.78
CA PRO A 143 -14.14 -3.93 -6.11
C PRO A 143 -15.19 -4.47 -7.08
N PRO A 144 -15.09 -4.17 -8.39
CA PRO A 144 -15.99 -4.73 -9.38
C PRO A 144 -15.87 -6.26 -9.48
N PRO A 145 -16.79 -6.94 -10.20
CA PRO A 145 -16.67 -8.37 -10.46
C PRO A 145 -15.31 -8.74 -11.06
N PHE A 146 -14.66 -9.78 -10.53
CA PHE A 146 -13.29 -10.12 -10.93
C PHE A 146 -13.21 -10.80 -12.29
N GLU A 147 -14.30 -11.38 -12.78
CA GLU A 147 -14.42 -11.90 -14.13
C GLU A 147 -14.16 -10.82 -15.20
N GLU A 148 -14.57 -9.58 -14.92
CA GLU A 148 -14.37 -8.44 -15.81
C GLU A 148 -12.92 -7.92 -15.77
N LEU A 149 -12.26 -8.03 -14.60
CA LEU A 149 -10.91 -7.51 -14.39
C LEU A 149 -9.81 -8.47 -14.81
N LEU A 150 -10.05 -9.78 -14.73
CA LEU A 150 -9.03 -10.81 -14.78
C LEU A 150 -9.04 -11.63 -16.07
N ALA A 151 -9.45 -11.05 -17.18
CA ALA A 151 -9.52 -11.74 -18.49
C ALA A 151 -8.14 -11.99 -19.15
N GLU A 152 -7.03 -11.58 -18.53
CA GLU A 152 -5.70 -11.72 -19.11
C GLU A 152 -5.06 -13.10 -18.80
N PRO A 153 -4.27 -13.66 -19.76
CA PRO A 153 -3.63 -14.96 -19.59
C PRO A 153 -2.39 -14.91 -18.68
N ARG A 154 -2.50 -14.24 -17.52
CA ARG A 154 -1.44 -14.11 -16.53
C ARG A 154 -1.78 -14.85 -15.23
N PRO A 155 -0.78 -15.33 -14.45
CA PRO A 155 -1.02 -15.88 -13.12
C PRO A 155 -1.70 -14.86 -12.20
N LEU A 156 -2.67 -15.30 -11.42
CA LEU A 156 -3.44 -14.46 -10.46
C LEU A 156 -2.53 -13.63 -9.55
N HIS A 157 -1.49 -14.25 -9.00
CA HIS A 157 -0.55 -13.55 -8.13
C HIS A 157 0.12 -12.34 -8.80
N SER A 158 0.48 -12.42 -10.07
CA SER A 158 1.09 -11.30 -10.78
C SER A 158 0.06 -10.25 -11.21
N LEU A 159 -1.13 -10.70 -11.61
CA LEU A 159 -2.19 -9.82 -12.08
C LEU A 159 -2.79 -8.98 -10.95
N LEU A 160 -3.09 -9.60 -9.80
CA LEU A 160 -3.61 -8.89 -8.62
C LEU A 160 -2.64 -7.86 -8.02
N ARG A 161 -1.34 -7.97 -8.30
CA ARG A 161 -0.33 -6.98 -7.89
C ARG A 161 -0.15 -5.83 -8.88
N ASP A 162 -0.69 -5.97 -10.07
CA ASP A 162 -0.64 -4.92 -11.08
C ASP A 162 -1.63 -3.80 -10.72
N GLN A 163 -1.11 -2.63 -10.38
CA GLN A 163 -1.93 -1.53 -9.92
C GLN A 163 -2.86 -0.97 -11.02
N ARG A 164 -2.61 -1.29 -12.28
CA ARG A 164 -3.48 -0.94 -13.40
C ARG A 164 -4.67 -1.87 -13.52
N THR A 165 -4.53 -3.11 -13.05
CA THR A 165 -5.63 -4.09 -13.02
C THR A 165 -6.52 -3.84 -11.83
N ILE A 166 -5.92 -3.72 -10.63
CA ILE A 166 -6.62 -3.45 -9.39
C ILE A 166 -5.69 -2.70 -8.43
N ALA A 167 -6.15 -1.58 -7.88
CA ALA A 167 -5.32 -0.73 -7.05
C ALA A 167 -5.28 -1.19 -5.59
N GLY A 168 -4.10 -1.13 -4.98
CA GLY A 168 -3.92 -1.30 -3.54
C GLY A 168 -3.31 -2.62 -3.10
N ILE A 169 -3.49 -3.72 -3.83
CA ILE A 169 -2.91 -5.03 -3.48
C ILE A 169 -1.42 -5.05 -3.80
N GLY A 170 -0.61 -5.60 -2.89
CA GLY A 170 0.82 -5.79 -3.09
C GLY A 170 1.27 -7.21 -2.78
N ARG A 171 2.57 -7.36 -2.43
CA ARG A 171 3.21 -8.67 -2.28
C ARG A 171 2.72 -9.46 -1.07
N SER A 172 2.35 -8.75 0.00
CA SER A 172 1.92 -9.39 1.24
C SER A 172 0.46 -9.80 1.16
N TRP A 173 -0.40 -8.88 0.78
CA TRP A 173 -1.84 -9.14 0.78
C TRP A 173 -2.30 -10.06 -0.34
N VAL A 174 -1.59 -10.12 -1.48
CA VAL A 174 -1.93 -11.10 -2.53
C VAL A 174 -1.82 -12.54 -2.06
N ASP A 175 -0.81 -12.88 -1.24
CA ASP A 175 -0.66 -14.23 -0.68
C ASP A 175 -1.82 -14.55 0.27
N GLU A 176 -2.17 -13.62 1.15
CA GLU A 176 -3.30 -13.75 2.08
C GLU A 176 -4.64 -13.93 1.35
N ILE A 177 -4.89 -13.11 0.33
CA ILE A 177 -6.12 -13.15 -0.49
C ILE A 177 -6.24 -14.49 -1.22
N LEU A 178 -5.18 -14.92 -1.91
CA LEU A 178 -5.20 -16.18 -2.65
C LEU A 178 -5.31 -17.40 -1.72
N TRP A 179 -4.70 -17.36 -0.54
CA TRP A 179 -4.89 -18.40 0.47
C TRP A 179 -6.33 -18.43 0.99
N THR A 180 -6.92 -17.30 1.29
CA THR A 180 -8.33 -17.21 1.73
C THR A 180 -9.27 -17.73 0.66
N ALA A 181 -9.05 -17.36 -0.60
CA ALA A 181 -9.81 -17.83 -1.75
C ALA A 181 -9.54 -19.30 -2.13
N GLN A 182 -8.55 -19.97 -1.52
CA GLN A 182 -8.12 -21.33 -1.88
C GLN A 182 -7.77 -21.48 -3.37
N LEU A 183 -7.10 -20.46 -3.92
CA LEU A 183 -6.67 -20.44 -5.31
C LEU A 183 -5.15 -20.50 -5.43
N SER A 184 -4.68 -21.29 -6.37
CA SER A 184 -3.25 -21.36 -6.67
C SER A 184 -2.72 -19.99 -7.11
N PRO A 185 -1.58 -19.53 -6.58
CA PRO A 185 -0.96 -18.28 -7.05
C PRO A 185 -0.54 -18.33 -8.52
N PHE A 186 -0.36 -19.55 -9.09
CA PHE A 186 -0.06 -19.76 -10.51
C PHE A 186 -1.28 -20.04 -11.39
N LYS A 187 -2.49 -20.10 -10.80
CA LYS A 187 -3.71 -20.21 -11.62
C LYS A 187 -3.78 -19.02 -12.56
N ARG A 188 -4.08 -19.29 -13.81
CA ARG A 188 -4.26 -18.24 -14.82
C ARG A 188 -5.59 -17.54 -14.59
N ALA A 189 -5.61 -16.24 -14.78
CA ALA A 189 -6.81 -15.45 -14.57
C ALA A 189 -7.89 -15.73 -15.62
N ASP A 190 -7.47 -16.00 -16.86
CA ASP A 190 -8.39 -16.39 -17.95
C ASP A 190 -8.98 -17.81 -17.80
N ASP A 191 -8.49 -18.61 -16.84
CA ASP A 191 -9.01 -19.94 -16.50
C ASP A 191 -9.90 -19.90 -15.22
N LEU A 192 -10.25 -18.71 -14.72
CA LEU A 192 -11.12 -18.57 -13.55
C LEU A 192 -12.56 -18.97 -13.89
N LEU A 193 -13.11 -19.87 -13.09
CA LEU A 193 -14.55 -20.15 -13.11
C LEU A 193 -15.32 -19.02 -12.39
N PRO A 194 -16.60 -18.76 -12.77
CA PRO A 194 -17.37 -17.68 -12.13
C PRO A 194 -17.41 -17.75 -10.61
N LEU A 195 -17.60 -18.95 -10.02
CA LEU A 195 -17.58 -19.15 -8.57
C LEU A 195 -16.21 -18.88 -7.94
N GLU A 196 -15.13 -19.11 -8.67
CA GLU A 196 -13.77 -18.80 -8.20
C GLU A 196 -13.51 -17.30 -8.24
N GLY A 197 -14.00 -16.61 -9.27
CA GLY A 197 -13.96 -15.14 -9.37
C GLY A 197 -14.72 -14.47 -8.23
N GLN A 198 -15.94 -14.93 -7.94
CA GLN A 198 -16.73 -14.46 -6.81
C GLN A 198 -15.99 -14.70 -5.49
N ARG A 199 -15.48 -15.91 -5.24
CA ARG A 199 -14.74 -16.27 -4.02
C ARG A 199 -13.48 -15.44 -3.86
N LEU A 200 -12.77 -15.14 -4.95
CA LEU A 200 -11.57 -14.29 -4.95
C LEU A 200 -11.92 -12.84 -4.58
N ARG A 201 -13.04 -12.32 -5.10
CA ARG A 201 -13.55 -10.98 -4.74
C ARG A 201 -13.92 -10.91 -3.25
N GLU A 202 -14.68 -11.87 -2.76
CA GLU A 202 -15.08 -11.97 -1.34
C GLU A 202 -13.85 -12.05 -0.42
N ALA A 203 -12.88 -12.91 -0.75
CA ALA A 203 -11.62 -13.03 -0.02
C ALA A 203 -10.80 -11.71 -0.02
N THR A 204 -10.85 -10.95 -1.10
CA THR A 204 -10.19 -9.64 -1.20
C THR A 204 -10.82 -8.65 -0.22
N ILE A 205 -12.14 -8.54 -0.23
CA ILE A 205 -12.89 -7.64 0.67
C ILE A 205 -12.66 -8.04 2.13
N GLU A 206 -12.78 -9.33 2.43
CA GLU A 206 -12.59 -9.88 3.78
C GLU A 206 -11.18 -9.59 4.32
N ARG A 207 -10.14 -9.96 3.57
CA ARG A 207 -8.77 -9.85 4.09
C ARG A 207 -8.30 -8.41 4.25
N LEU A 208 -8.62 -7.54 3.29
CA LEU A 208 -8.26 -6.13 3.37
C LEU A 208 -9.10 -5.42 4.45
N GLY A 209 -10.39 -5.73 4.56
CA GLY A 209 -11.28 -5.19 5.60
C GLY A 209 -10.82 -5.58 6.99
N ALA A 210 -10.60 -6.88 7.25
CA ALA A 210 -10.11 -7.37 8.54
C ALA A 210 -8.75 -6.75 8.94
N ALA A 211 -7.87 -6.52 7.98
CA ALA A 211 -6.60 -5.82 8.24
C ALA A 211 -6.81 -4.37 8.67
N ILE A 212 -7.72 -3.65 8.00
CA ILE A 212 -8.05 -2.26 8.35
C ILE A 212 -8.68 -2.20 9.74
N GLU A 213 -9.62 -3.10 10.05
CA GLU A 213 -10.24 -3.22 11.38
C GLU A 213 -9.19 -3.47 12.47
N HIS A 214 -8.29 -4.43 12.24
CA HIS A 214 -7.18 -4.70 13.15
C HIS A 214 -6.33 -3.42 13.36
N TYR A 215 -5.99 -2.68 12.31
CA TYR A 215 -5.22 -1.44 12.46
C TYR A 215 -6.00 -0.34 13.17
N GLU A 216 -7.32 -0.26 13.01
CA GLU A 216 -8.15 0.66 13.79
C GLU A 216 -8.05 0.39 15.29
N GLU A 217 -7.90 -0.86 15.69
CA GLU A 217 -7.76 -1.24 17.10
C GLU A 217 -6.36 -0.95 17.66
N VAL A 218 -5.30 -1.22 16.89
CA VAL A 218 -3.92 -1.25 17.42
C VAL A 218 -3.08 -0.04 17.05
N VAL A 219 -3.35 0.67 15.94
CA VAL A 219 -2.53 1.79 15.49
C VAL A 219 -2.95 3.08 16.18
N ARG A 220 -1.98 3.76 16.78
CA ARG A 220 -2.13 5.08 17.42
C ARG A 220 -1.10 6.04 16.86
N LEU A 221 -1.30 7.34 17.10
CA LEU A 221 -0.33 8.37 16.77
C LEU A 221 0.76 8.48 17.86
N PRO A 222 2.01 8.71 17.48
CA PRO A 222 2.51 8.70 16.11
C PRO A 222 2.47 7.31 15.50
N ILE A 223 2.13 7.21 14.19
CA ILE A 223 2.10 5.92 13.49
C ILE A 223 3.47 5.27 13.61
N PRO A 224 3.57 3.98 14.01
CA PRO A 224 4.85 3.30 14.19
C PRO A 224 5.59 3.11 12.86
N ASP A 225 6.92 3.08 12.91
CA ASP A 225 7.76 2.87 11.73
C ASP A 225 7.48 1.52 11.04
N LYS A 226 7.07 0.51 11.80
CA LYS A 226 6.63 -0.80 11.30
C LYS A 226 5.25 -1.12 11.88
N LEU A 227 4.26 -1.21 11.01
CA LEU A 227 2.92 -1.62 11.40
C LEU A 227 2.87 -3.13 11.70
N PRO A 228 2.13 -3.56 12.72
CA PRO A 228 1.95 -4.98 13.06
C PRO A 228 0.97 -5.63 12.07
N MET A 229 1.48 -6.12 10.94
CA MET A 229 0.65 -6.73 9.89
C MET A 229 0.06 -8.06 10.37
N PRO A 230 -1.27 -8.25 10.33
CA PRO A 230 -1.93 -9.49 10.75
C PRO A 230 -1.90 -10.55 9.63
N LEU A 231 -0.69 -10.90 9.19
CA LEU A 231 -0.47 -11.88 8.14
C LEU A 231 -0.52 -13.31 8.69
N LEU A 232 -1.09 -14.22 7.93
CA LEU A 232 -1.28 -15.63 8.28
C LEU A 232 -0.37 -16.57 7.50
N VAL A 233 -0.08 -16.24 6.24
CA VAL A 233 0.71 -17.11 5.35
C VAL A 233 1.92 -16.41 4.73
N HIS A 234 1.84 -15.11 4.42
CA HIS A 234 2.94 -14.41 3.79
C HIS A 234 4.20 -14.41 4.68
N ARG A 235 5.30 -15.00 4.19
CA ARG A 235 6.56 -15.20 4.94
C ARG A 235 6.45 -16.07 6.18
N HIS A 236 5.52 -17.02 6.16
CA HIS A 236 5.39 -18.05 7.21
C HIS A 236 5.73 -19.44 6.67
N GLU A 237 6.53 -19.54 5.60
CA GLU A 237 7.04 -20.80 5.08
C GLU A 237 7.69 -21.65 6.18
N GLY A 238 7.47 -22.94 6.16
CA GLY A 238 7.92 -23.88 7.18
C GLY A 238 7.02 -23.97 8.43
N GLN A 239 6.06 -23.05 8.59
CA GLN A 239 5.06 -23.10 9.68
C GLN A 239 3.81 -23.86 9.25
N PRO A 240 3.01 -24.37 10.19
CA PRO A 240 1.74 -25.01 9.87
C PRO A 240 0.72 -24.01 9.34
N CYS A 241 0.01 -24.39 8.29
CA CYS A 241 -1.13 -23.63 7.77
C CYS A 241 -2.20 -23.47 8.86
N PRO A 242 -2.69 -22.25 9.15
CA PRO A 242 -3.68 -22.07 10.21
C PRO A 242 -5.04 -22.72 9.91
N ARG A 243 -5.31 -23.08 8.64
CA ARG A 243 -6.56 -23.75 8.25
C ARG A 243 -6.47 -25.28 8.33
N CYS A 244 -5.41 -25.88 7.78
CA CYS A 244 -5.35 -27.33 7.59
C CYS A 244 -4.12 -28.02 8.25
N GLY A 245 -3.21 -27.26 8.88
CA GLY A 245 -2.01 -27.78 9.53
C GLY A 245 -0.88 -28.20 8.58
N THR A 246 -1.10 -28.24 7.27
CA THR A 246 -0.04 -28.56 6.29
C THR A 246 1.05 -27.49 6.33
N THR A 247 2.31 -27.90 6.20
CA THR A 247 3.44 -26.98 6.16
C THR A 247 3.28 -25.98 5.00
N LEU A 248 3.35 -24.69 5.31
CA LEU A 248 3.34 -23.62 4.32
C LEU A 248 4.61 -23.65 3.50
N GLU A 249 4.48 -23.48 2.21
CA GLU A 249 5.56 -23.45 1.23
C GLU A 249 5.74 -22.07 0.61
N ALA A 250 6.88 -21.84 0.00
CA ALA A 250 7.16 -20.58 -0.71
C ALA A 250 7.90 -20.81 -2.03
N VAL A 251 7.65 -19.91 -2.98
CA VAL A 251 8.47 -19.74 -4.18
C VAL A 251 9.28 -18.45 -4.01
N HIS A 252 10.60 -18.59 -4.07
CA HIS A 252 11.53 -17.47 -3.93
C HIS A 252 11.88 -16.89 -5.30
N TYR A 253 11.71 -15.57 -5.42
CA TYR A 253 12.18 -14.78 -6.55
C TYR A 253 13.31 -13.86 -6.09
N GLU A 254 14.00 -13.23 -7.02
CA GLU A 254 15.13 -12.34 -6.71
C GLU A 254 14.79 -11.24 -5.70
N ASP A 255 13.60 -10.65 -5.82
CA ASP A 255 13.20 -9.47 -5.06
C ASP A 255 11.95 -9.65 -4.18
N TYR A 256 11.32 -10.85 -4.19
CA TYR A 256 10.15 -11.17 -3.36
C TYR A 256 9.98 -12.68 -3.13
N VAL A 257 9.19 -12.99 -2.12
CA VAL A 257 8.71 -14.33 -1.81
C VAL A 257 7.20 -14.40 -2.05
N MET A 258 6.72 -15.54 -2.49
CA MET A 258 5.31 -15.87 -2.68
C MET A 258 5.01 -17.08 -1.82
N SER A 259 4.17 -16.92 -0.80
CA SER A 259 3.84 -17.96 0.19
C SER A 259 2.46 -18.55 -0.08
N TYR A 260 2.29 -19.84 0.15
CA TYR A 260 1.03 -20.56 -0.11
C TYR A 260 0.92 -21.84 0.73
N CYS A 261 -0.30 -22.38 0.82
CA CYS A 261 -0.56 -23.69 1.40
C CYS A 261 -0.71 -24.74 0.29
N PRO A 262 0.17 -25.77 0.22
CA PRO A 262 0.07 -26.79 -0.82
C PRO A 262 -1.26 -27.54 -0.82
N ALA A 263 -1.75 -27.95 0.35
CA ALA A 263 -2.99 -28.70 0.45
C ALA A 263 -4.20 -27.89 -0.01
N ASP A 264 -4.33 -26.64 0.47
CA ASP A 264 -5.50 -25.79 0.20
C ASP A 264 -5.53 -25.20 -1.20
N GLN A 265 -4.35 -24.93 -1.78
CA GLN A 265 -4.24 -24.11 -2.99
C GLN A 265 -3.74 -24.85 -4.22
N THR A 266 -3.05 -26.00 -4.04
CA THR A 266 -2.38 -26.71 -5.16
C THR A 266 -2.55 -28.22 -5.14
N GLU A 267 -3.57 -28.75 -4.45
CA GLU A 267 -3.84 -30.18 -4.35
C GLU A 267 -2.61 -31.01 -3.87
N GLY A 268 -1.85 -30.44 -2.92
CA GLY A 268 -0.63 -31.05 -2.39
C GLY A 268 0.61 -30.85 -3.24
N ARG A 269 0.53 -30.16 -4.39
CA ARG A 269 1.68 -29.97 -5.28
C ARG A 269 2.58 -28.83 -4.77
N ILE A 270 3.87 -29.11 -4.66
CA ILE A 270 4.88 -28.10 -4.37
C ILE A 270 5.26 -27.37 -5.64
N LEU A 271 5.04 -26.04 -5.65
CA LEU A 271 5.35 -25.16 -6.76
C LEU A 271 6.85 -24.84 -6.77
N LYS A 272 7.49 -24.90 -7.93
CA LYS A 272 8.91 -24.55 -8.08
C LYS A 272 9.07 -23.37 -9.03
N ASP A 273 10.04 -22.51 -8.78
CA ASP A 273 10.46 -21.51 -9.75
C ASP A 273 11.08 -22.20 -10.97
N ARG A 274 10.40 -22.13 -12.10
CA ARG A 274 10.85 -22.75 -13.34
C ARG A 274 12.13 -22.11 -13.92
N ARG A 275 12.51 -20.91 -13.47
CA ARG A 275 13.75 -20.25 -13.90
C ARG A 275 14.97 -20.90 -13.27
N LEU A 276 14.90 -21.26 -11.99
CA LEU A 276 15.96 -22.01 -11.32
C LEU A 276 16.13 -23.42 -11.86
N SER A 277 15.06 -24.08 -12.27
CA SER A 277 15.12 -25.44 -12.85
C SER A 277 15.76 -25.49 -14.24
N ARG A 278 15.89 -24.35 -14.96
CA ARG A 278 16.63 -24.25 -16.23
C ARG A 278 18.13 -24.06 -16.05
N LEU A 279 18.57 -23.60 -14.86
CA LEU A 279 19.98 -23.40 -14.53
C LEU A 279 20.62 -24.63 -13.89
N LEU A 280 19.81 -25.63 -13.52
CA LEU A 280 20.25 -26.89 -12.90
C LEU A 280 20.19 -28.10 -13.86
N LYS A 281 20.10 -27.85 -15.18
CA LYS A 281 20.22 -28.88 -16.24
C LYS A 281 21.59 -28.80 -16.89
#